data_47fab2aa3c4e85256fc6031bd5e04954
#
_entry.id   47fab2aa3c4e85256fc6031bd5e04954
#
_cell.length_a   1.000
_cell.length_b   1.000
_cell.length_c   1.000
_cell.angle_alpha   90.00
_cell.angle_beta   90.00
_cell.angle_gamma   90.00
#
_symmetry.space_group_name_H-M   'P 1'
#
loop_
_entity.id
_entity.type
_entity.pdbx_description
1 polymer ?
#
loop_
_entity_poly.entity_id
_entity_poly.type
_entity_poly.pdbx_seq_one_letter_code
_entity_poly.pdbx_strand_id
1 'polypeptide(L)'
;MERYTVTTALPYANGPLHLGHVAGMYIPADIYVRYLRQKGADVVFIGGTDEHGVPITIQAKKEGLTPQQLVDKNHTIIKNSLQKLGISLDIFSQTSHPDHYKVASEWFEKFLNDGAFIEETTEQFYDAQNNQFLADRYIKGTCPHCGNEEAYGDQCEKCGTSLSPNDLINPKSVLT
;
A
#
# COMPACT_ATOMS: atom_id res chain seq x y z
N MET A 1 -23.63 -11.76 23.58
CA MET A 1 -23.31 -11.97 22.17
C MET A 1 -21.85 -11.55 21.99
N GLU A 2 -21.02 -12.44 21.45
CA GLU A 2 -19.62 -12.10 21.16
C GLU A 2 -19.53 -11.17 19.98
N ARG A 3 -18.62 -10.19 20.05
CA ARG A 3 -18.41 -9.18 18.98
C ARG A 3 -17.04 -9.36 18.35
N TYR A 4 -17.00 -9.30 17.04
CA TYR A 4 -15.77 -9.43 16.27
C TYR A 4 -15.66 -8.29 15.25
N THR A 5 -14.45 -7.75 15.10
CA THR A 5 -14.07 -6.95 13.96
C THR A 5 -13.06 -7.76 13.15
N VAL A 6 -13.40 -8.06 11.92
CA VAL A 6 -12.52 -8.78 11.00
C VAL A 6 -12.06 -7.82 9.92
N THR A 7 -10.75 -7.78 9.69
CA THR A 7 -10.15 -6.92 8.67
C THR A 7 -9.33 -7.75 7.69
N THR A 8 -9.19 -7.25 6.48
CA THR A 8 -8.23 -7.76 5.49
C THR A 8 -7.08 -6.78 5.31
N ALA A 9 -5.93 -7.26 4.83
CA ALA A 9 -4.90 -6.38 4.32
C ALA A 9 -5.48 -5.51 3.19
N LEU A 10 -4.97 -4.29 3.07
CA LEU A 10 -5.40 -3.34 2.04
C LEU A 10 -4.52 -3.51 0.80
N PRO A 11 -5.07 -3.92 -0.36
CA PRO A 11 -4.30 -3.95 -1.58
C PRO A 11 -4.03 -2.54 -2.09
N TYR A 12 -2.86 -2.33 -2.70
CA TYR A 12 -2.57 -1.09 -3.40
C TYR A 12 -3.54 -0.87 -4.55
N ALA A 13 -4.11 0.34 -4.63
CA ALA A 13 -4.99 0.75 -5.73
C ALA A 13 -4.21 1.17 -7.00
N ASN A 14 -3.08 0.51 -7.28
CA ASN A 14 -2.29 0.71 -8.50
C ASN A 14 -2.69 -0.21 -9.66
N GLY A 15 -3.62 -1.12 -9.43
CA GLY A 15 -4.12 -2.06 -10.44
C GLY A 15 -5.25 -2.94 -9.90
N PRO A 16 -5.79 -3.85 -10.74
CA PRO A 16 -6.83 -4.79 -10.34
C PRO A 16 -6.27 -5.87 -9.42
N LEU A 17 -7.18 -6.56 -8.70
CA LEU A 17 -6.81 -7.75 -7.92
C LEU A 17 -6.37 -8.89 -8.84
N HIS A 18 -5.41 -9.69 -8.36
CA HIS A 18 -5.06 -10.97 -8.93
C HIS A 18 -5.53 -12.14 -8.04
N LEU A 19 -5.47 -13.35 -8.55
CA LEU A 19 -5.93 -14.55 -7.84
C LEU A 19 -5.28 -14.73 -6.46
N GLY A 20 -4.03 -14.32 -6.30
CA GLY A 20 -3.33 -14.38 -5.00
C GLY A 20 -4.00 -13.51 -3.92
N HIS A 21 -4.46 -12.30 -4.26
CA HIS A 21 -5.23 -11.46 -3.33
C HIS A 21 -6.56 -12.14 -2.95
N VAL A 22 -7.26 -12.69 -3.94
CA VAL A 22 -8.58 -13.30 -3.73
C VAL A 22 -8.45 -14.57 -2.88
N ALA A 23 -7.61 -15.50 -3.29
CA ALA A 23 -7.47 -16.81 -2.65
C ALA A 23 -6.72 -16.76 -1.31
N GLY A 24 -5.72 -15.88 -1.21
CA GLY A 24 -4.88 -15.80 0.00
C GLY A 24 -5.44 -14.91 1.11
N MET A 25 -6.36 -14.01 0.79
CA MET A 25 -6.82 -12.99 1.75
C MET A 25 -8.34 -12.90 1.84
N TYR A 26 -9.04 -12.57 0.76
CA TYR A 26 -10.47 -12.26 0.83
C TYR A 26 -11.36 -13.49 1.06
N ILE A 27 -11.12 -14.59 0.34
CA ILE A 27 -11.90 -15.81 0.50
C ILE A 27 -11.75 -16.42 1.90
N PRO A 28 -10.53 -16.59 2.46
CA PRO A 28 -10.36 -17.12 3.81
C PRO A 28 -11.05 -16.25 4.86
N ALA A 29 -10.94 -14.92 4.75
CA ALA A 29 -11.58 -14.00 5.68
C ALA A 29 -13.12 -14.07 5.58
N ASP A 30 -13.66 -14.12 4.37
CA ASP A 30 -15.11 -14.22 4.15
C ASP A 30 -15.69 -15.54 4.67
N ILE A 31 -14.99 -16.66 4.48
CA ILE A 31 -15.37 -17.96 5.06
C ILE A 31 -15.43 -17.85 6.58
N TYR A 32 -14.43 -17.27 7.21
CA TYR A 32 -14.39 -17.11 8.67
C TYR A 32 -15.52 -16.21 9.17
N VAL A 33 -15.77 -15.08 8.49
CA VAL A 33 -16.88 -14.17 8.83
C VAL A 33 -18.22 -14.86 8.73
N ARG A 34 -18.46 -15.61 7.64
CA ARG A 34 -19.72 -16.38 7.47
C ARG A 34 -19.89 -17.43 8.56
N TYR A 35 -18.83 -18.12 8.92
CA TYR A 35 -18.84 -19.07 10.06
C TYR A 35 -19.24 -18.39 11.37
N LEU A 36 -18.63 -17.25 11.71
CA LEU A 36 -18.97 -16.50 12.92
C LEU A 36 -20.42 -16.02 12.92
N ARG A 37 -20.91 -15.49 11.79
CA ARG A 37 -22.31 -15.07 11.64
C ARG A 37 -23.30 -16.23 11.81
N GLN A 38 -22.98 -17.41 11.28
CA GLN A 38 -23.78 -18.61 11.47
C GLN A 38 -23.82 -19.07 12.93
N LYS A 39 -22.77 -18.77 13.71
CA LYS A 39 -22.73 -19.01 15.17
C LYS A 39 -23.50 -17.97 15.99
N GLY A 40 -24.11 -16.98 15.34
CA GLY A 40 -24.86 -15.91 15.99
C GLY A 40 -23.99 -14.81 16.60
N ALA A 41 -22.71 -14.69 16.21
CA ALA A 41 -21.85 -13.60 16.61
C ALA A 41 -22.22 -12.29 15.91
N ASP A 42 -21.96 -11.16 16.58
CA ASP A 42 -22.04 -9.81 15.99
C ASP A 42 -20.70 -9.52 15.30
N VAL A 43 -20.70 -9.49 13.96
CA VAL A 43 -19.46 -9.41 13.18
C VAL A 43 -19.50 -8.22 12.22
N VAL A 44 -18.51 -7.36 12.29
CA VAL A 44 -18.24 -6.32 11.29
C VAL A 44 -17.01 -6.75 10.46
N PHE A 45 -17.19 -6.83 9.15
CA PHE A 45 -16.14 -7.19 8.20
C PHE A 45 -15.72 -5.98 7.37
N ILE A 46 -14.48 -5.55 7.56
CA ILE A 46 -13.95 -4.30 7.00
C ILE A 46 -12.79 -4.59 6.05
N GLY A 47 -12.82 -3.95 4.91
CA GLY A 47 -11.73 -3.89 3.94
C GLY A 47 -11.60 -2.52 3.32
N GLY A 48 -10.67 -2.38 2.41
CA GLY A 48 -10.44 -1.12 1.70
C GLY A 48 -9.30 -1.23 0.72
N THR A 49 -8.91 -0.10 0.15
CA THR A 49 -7.75 0.05 -0.73
C THR A 49 -6.70 0.93 -0.08
N ASP A 50 -5.43 0.54 -0.24
CA ASP A 50 -4.28 1.40 0.07
C ASP A 50 -4.02 2.30 -1.14
N GLU A 51 -4.11 3.61 -0.92
CA GLU A 51 -4.13 4.63 -1.97
C GLU A 51 -2.98 5.61 -1.90
N HIS A 52 -1.97 5.30 -1.08
CA HIS A 52 -0.77 6.12 -0.93
C HIS A 52 0.49 5.33 -1.28
N GLY A 53 1.52 6.06 -1.71
CA GLY A 53 2.83 5.49 -1.97
C GLY A 53 3.30 5.58 -3.42
N VAL A 54 4.59 5.36 -3.58
CA VAL A 54 5.34 5.50 -4.84
C VAL A 54 4.78 4.65 -5.99
N PRO A 55 4.35 3.38 -5.80
CA PRO A 55 3.80 2.58 -6.89
C PRO A 55 2.58 3.21 -7.58
N ILE A 56 1.74 3.91 -6.80
CA ILE A 56 0.56 4.61 -7.33
C ILE A 56 1.00 5.80 -8.19
N THR A 57 1.94 6.60 -7.71
CA THR A 57 2.44 7.77 -8.45
C THR A 57 3.10 7.38 -9.76
N ILE A 58 3.91 6.31 -9.76
CA ILE A 58 4.54 5.77 -10.97
C ILE A 58 3.48 5.28 -11.97
N GLN A 59 2.49 4.52 -11.49
CA GLN A 59 1.45 3.99 -12.37
C GLN A 59 0.56 5.10 -12.93
N ALA A 60 0.20 6.08 -12.11
CA ALA A 60 -0.57 7.24 -12.56
C ALA A 60 0.16 8.00 -13.68
N LYS A 61 1.47 8.26 -13.51
CA LYS A 61 2.31 8.89 -14.55
C LYS A 61 2.33 8.09 -15.85
N LYS A 62 2.42 6.75 -15.78
CA LYS A 62 2.40 5.86 -16.95
C LYS A 62 1.06 5.92 -17.70
N GLU A 63 -0.04 6.04 -16.98
CA GLU A 63 -1.40 6.10 -17.55
C GLU A 63 -1.85 7.52 -17.93
N GLY A 64 -1.03 8.55 -17.68
CA GLY A 64 -1.40 9.94 -17.91
C GLY A 64 -2.52 10.45 -16.99
N LEU A 65 -2.64 9.87 -15.81
CA LEU A 65 -3.66 10.20 -14.80
C LEU A 65 -3.02 10.93 -13.62
N THR A 66 -3.86 11.63 -12.84
CA THR A 66 -3.46 12.03 -11.50
C THR A 66 -3.49 10.82 -10.56
N PRO A 67 -2.72 10.80 -9.45
CA PRO A 67 -2.79 9.72 -8.45
C PRO A 67 -4.22 9.46 -7.97
N GLN A 68 -5.01 10.51 -7.70
CA GLN A 68 -6.40 10.37 -7.25
C GLN A 68 -7.28 9.71 -8.31
N GLN A 69 -7.17 10.10 -9.58
CA GLN A 69 -7.92 9.47 -10.67
C GLN A 69 -7.59 7.98 -10.83
N LEU A 70 -6.31 7.62 -10.66
CA LEU A 70 -5.90 6.22 -10.72
C LEU A 70 -6.51 5.40 -9.58
N VAL A 71 -6.41 5.89 -8.33
CA VAL A 71 -6.91 5.14 -7.17
C VAL A 71 -8.43 5.02 -7.17
N ASP A 72 -9.16 6.07 -7.53
CA ASP A 72 -10.64 6.03 -7.64
C ASP A 72 -11.11 5.01 -8.67
N LYS A 73 -10.44 4.96 -9.83
CA LYS A 73 -10.68 3.97 -10.88
C LYS A 73 -10.46 2.56 -10.35
N ASN A 74 -9.30 2.31 -9.75
CA ASN A 74 -8.92 0.97 -9.29
C ASN A 74 -9.72 0.54 -8.06
N HIS A 75 -10.01 1.44 -7.11
CA HIS A 75 -10.92 1.18 -5.99
C HIS A 75 -12.28 0.65 -6.49
N THR A 76 -12.85 1.33 -7.47
CA THR A 76 -14.13 0.92 -8.09
C THR A 76 -14.04 -0.47 -8.72
N ILE A 77 -12.97 -0.76 -9.46
CA ILE A 77 -12.74 -2.07 -10.08
C ILE A 77 -12.61 -3.17 -9.00
N ILE A 78 -11.82 -2.92 -7.97
CA ILE A 78 -11.59 -3.86 -6.86
C ILE A 78 -12.89 -4.13 -6.12
N LYS A 79 -13.61 -3.08 -5.71
CA LYS A 79 -14.91 -3.18 -5.03
C LYS A 79 -15.91 -4.02 -5.81
N ASN A 80 -16.07 -3.72 -7.10
CA ASN A 80 -17.00 -4.45 -7.97
C ASN A 80 -16.58 -5.92 -8.15
N SER A 81 -15.28 -6.20 -8.20
CA SER A 81 -14.77 -7.57 -8.30
C SER A 81 -15.10 -8.38 -7.06
N LEU A 82 -14.87 -7.82 -5.86
CA LEU A 82 -15.21 -8.46 -4.59
C LEU A 82 -16.72 -8.70 -4.44
N GLN A 83 -17.53 -7.73 -4.84
CA GLN A 83 -18.99 -7.90 -4.85
C GLN A 83 -19.45 -9.03 -5.78
N LYS A 84 -18.88 -9.12 -7.00
CA LYS A 84 -19.19 -10.20 -7.95
C LYS A 84 -18.76 -11.58 -7.44
N LEU A 85 -17.71 -11.64 -6.63
CA LEU A 85 -17.25 -12.86 -5.95
C LEU A 85 -18.11 -13.21 -4.72
N GLY A 86 -19.04 -12.34 -4.33
CA GLY A 86 -19.92 -12.55 -3.19
C GLY A 86 -19.19 -12.37 -1.84
N ILE A 87 -18.05 -11.67 -1.80
CA ILE A 87 -17.37 -11.35 -0.54
C ILE A 87 -18.23 -10.42 0.30
N SER A 88 -18.54 -10.81 1.53
CA SER A 88 -19.58 -10.21 2.38
C SER A 88 -19.07 -9.06 3.28
N LEU A 89 -18.23 -8.19 2.73
CA LEU A 89 -17.75 -6.98 3.42
C LEU A 89 -18.92 -6.06 3.80
N ASP A 90 -18.92 -5.59 5.05
CA ASP A 90 -19.87 -4.58 5.52
C ASP A 90 -19.39 -3.18 5.12
N ILE A 91 -18.08 -2.97 5.19
CA ILE A 91 -17.43 -1.69 4.83
C ILE A 91 -16.27 -1.99 3.88
N PHE A 92 -16.25 -1.28 2.75
CA PHE A 92 -15.08 -1.23 1.86
C PHE A 92 -14.74 0.23 1.58
N SER A 93 -13.67 0.71 2.23
CA SER A 93 -13.28 2.12 2.28
C SER A 93 -11.99 2.39 1.50
N GLN A 94 -11.47 3.59 1.62
CA GLN A 94 -10.28 4.10 0.93
C GLN A 94 -9.39 4.82 1.94
N THR A 95 -8.07 4.64 1.84
CA THR A 95 -7.14 5.40 2.69
C THR A 95 -7.07 6.88 2.30
N SER A 96 -7.53 7.24 1.09
CA SER A 96 -7.71 8.65 0.68
C SER A 96 -9.04 9.27 1.12
N HIS A 97 -9.90 8.55 1.86
CA HIS A 97 -11.14 9.10 2.39
C HIS A 97 -10.87 10.21 3.41
N PRO A 98 -11.63 11.33 3.39
CA PRO A 98 -11.41 12.45 4.32
C PRO A 98 -11.40 12.07 5.81
N ASP A 99 -12.26 11.13 6.22
CA ASP A 99 -12.29 10.65 7.61
C ASP A 99 -11.00 9.92 7.98
N HIS A 100 -10.40 9.19 7.02
CA HIS A 100 -9.11 8.53 7.26
C HIS A 100 -8.00 9.57 7.47
N TYR A 101 -7.93 10.60 6.64
CA TYR A 101 -6.96 11.69 6.83
C TYR A 101 -7.10 12.35 8.20
N LYS A 102 -8.34 12.65 8.61
CA LYS A 102 -8.59 13.25 9.92
C LYS A 102 -8.08 12.37 11.05
N VAL A 103 -8.48 11.10 11.07
CA VAL A 103 -8.10 10.16 12.13
C VAL A 103 -6.59 9.92 12.13
N ALA A 104 -5.97 9.73 10.97
CA ALA A 104 -4.52 9.53 10.86
C ALA A 104 -3.73 10.75 11.39
N SER A 105 -4.17 11.97 11.05
CA SER A 105 -3.55 13.20 11.56
C SER A 105 -3.70 13.35 13.06
N GLU A 106 -4.89 13.08 13.62
CA GLU A 106 -5.13 13.13 15.07
C GLU A 106 -4.26 12.12 15.82
N TRP A 107 -4.07 10.91 15.27
CA TRP A 107 -3.17 9.90 15.85
C TRP A 107 -1.71 10.32 15.78
N PHE A 108 -1.27 10.90 14.67
CA PHE A 108 0.09 11.40 14.52
C PHE A 108 0.38 12.52 15.55
N GLU A 109 -0.51 13.49 15.66
CA GLU A 109 -0.38 14.58 16.63
C GLU A 109 -0.34 14.05 18.07
N LYS A 110 -1.18 13.06 18.38
CA LYS A 110 -1.17 12.44 19.69
C LYS A 110 0.19 11.79 20.00
N PHE A 111 0.72 10.98 19.09
CA PHE A 111 2.01 10.33 19.30
C PHE A 111 3.18 11.33 19.36
N LEU A 112 3.12 12.41 18.59
CA LEU A 112 4.10 13.48 18.67
C LEU A 112 4.08 14.15 20.05
N ASN A 113 2.90 14.49 20.56
CA ASN A 113 2.73 15.10 21.87
C ASN A 113 3.09 14.15 23.02
N ASP A 114 2.86 12.86 22.85
CA ASP A 114 3.23 11.83 23.83
C ASP A 114 4.76 11.52 23.82
N GLY A 115 5.54 12.14 22.92
CA GLY A 115 6.99 11.93 22.82
C GLY A 115 7.37 10.58 22.24
N ALA A 116 6.50 9.96 21.45
CA ALA A 116 6.74 8.66 20.83
C ALA A 116 7.69 8.72 19.62
N PHE A 117 7.97 9.90 19.11
CA PHE A 117 8.85 10.12 17.96
C PHE A 117 10.18 10.72 18.38
N ILE A 118 11.22 10.40 17.62
CA ILE A 118 12.52 11.05 17.66
C ILE A 118 12.75 11.77 16.34
N GLU A 119 13.47 12.89 16.39
CA GLU A 119 13.91 13.60 15.19
C GLU A 119 15.27 13.06 14.78
N GLU A 120 15.43 12.73 13.49
CA GLU A 120 16.66 12.24 12.91
C GLU A 120 16.92 12.92 11.56
N THR A 121 18.17 13.29 11.32
CA THR A 121 18.59 13.86 10.04
C THR A 121 19.19 12.77 9.17
N THR A 122 18.66 12.57 7.98
CA THR A 122 19.14 11.60 7.00
C THR A 122 19.52 12.26 5.68
N GLU A 123 20.44 11.63 4.94
CA GLU A 123 20.76 12.04 3.58
C GLU A 123 19.86 11.29 2.60
N GLN A 124 19.33 12.01 1.62
CA GLN A 124 18.47 11.43 0.58
C GLN A 124 18.94 11.85 -0.81
N PHE A 125 18.77 10.98 -1.79
CA PHE A 125 18.99 11.30 -3.19
C PHE A 125 18.00 12.36 -3.67
N TYR A 126 18.50 13.32 -4.44
CA TYR A 126 17.72 14.42 -4.98
C TYR A 126 17.80 14.43 -6.50
N ASP A 127 16.65 14.44 -7.16
CA ASP A 127 16.53 14.57 -8.60
C ASP A 127 16.39 16.05 -8.97
N ALA A 128 17.47 16.63 -9.48
CA ALA A 128 17.52 18.05 -9.83
C ALA A 128 16.65 18.39 -11.07
N GLN A 129 16.38 17.42 -11.95
CA GLN A 129 15.55 17.65 -13.13
C GLN A 129 14.06 17.70 -12.76
N ASN A 130 13.63 16.86 -11.83
CA ASN A 130 12.26 16.84 -11.35
C ASN A 130 12.07 17.67 -10.06
N ASN A 131 13.14 18.31 -9.54
CA ASN A 131 13.15 19.17 -8.36
C ASN A 131 12.49 18.50 -7.13
N GLN A 132 12.86 17.25 -6.84
CA GLN A 132 12.30 16.50 -5.72
C GLN A 132 13.30 15.52 -5.09
N PHE A 133 13.11 15.24 -3.80
CA PHE A 133 13.77 14.11 -3.15
C PHE A 133 13.18 12.80 -3.64
N LEU A 134 14.06 11.78 -3.76
CA LEU A 134 13.67 10.47 -4.26
C LEU A 134 13.39 9.53 -3.09
N ALA A 135 12.17 9.01 -3.03
CA ALA A 135 11.87 7.85 -2.21
C ALA A 135 12.58 6.60 -2.78
N ASP A 136 12.82 5.61 -1.93
CA ASP A 136 13.62 4.43 -2.24
C ASP A 136 13.23 3.73 -3.55
N ARG A 137 11.93 3.63 -3.82
CA ARG A 137 11.39 3.04 -5.06
C ARG A 137 11.52 3.90 -6.32
N TYR A 138 11.94 5.15 -6.17
CA TYR A 138 12.34 6.00 -7.30
C TYR A 138 13.82 5.83 -7.68
N ILE A 139 14.55 4.99 -6.95
CA ILE A 139 15.98 4.75 -7.18
C ILE A 139 16.16 3.28 -7.59
N LYS A 140 16.87 3.05 -8.67
CA LYS A 140 17.31 1.74 -9.12
C LYS A 140 18.82 1.72 -9.28
N GLY A 141 19.40 0.55 -9.14
CA GLY A 141 20.82 0.34 -9.36
C GLY A 141 21.19 -1.12 -9.30
N THR A 142 22.49 -1.41 -9.31
CA THR A 142 22.97 -2.77 -9.23
C THR A 142 23.03 -3.23 -7.77
N CYS A 143 22.40 -4.37 -7.50
CA CYS A 143 22.42 -5.01 -6.19
C CYS A 143 23.85 -5.49 -5.86
N PRO A 144 24.44 -5.08 -4.71
CA PRO A 144 25.78 -5.49 -4.32
C PRO A 144 25.90 -7.00 -4.00
N HIS A 145 24.77 -7.68 -3.70
CA HIS A 145 24.75 -9.08 -3.33
C HIS A 145 24.67 -10.04 -4.53
N CYS A 146 23.81 -9.74 -5.51
CA CYS A 146 23.55 -10.67 -6.60
C CYS A 146 23.80 -10.12 -8.01
N GLY A 147 24.25 -8.87 -8.14
CA GLY A 147 24.54 -8.23 -9.42
C GLY A 147 23.31 -7.90 -10.27
N ASN A 148 22.09 -7.95 -9.72
CA ASN A 148 20.90 -7.53 -10.44
C ASN A 148 20.93 -6.03 -10.69
N GLU A 149 20.94 -5.60 -11.95
CA GLU A 149 21.04 -4.20 -12.36
C GLU A 149 19.75 -3.39 -12.18
N GLU A 150 18.64 -4.05 -11.85
CA GLU A 150 17.30 -3.47 -11.70
C GLU A 150 16.81 -3.53 -10.24
N ALA A 151 17.71 -3.58 -9.26
CA ALA A 151 17.33 -3.57 -7.86
C ALA A 151 16.80 -2.19 -7.44
N TYR A 152 15.72 -2.17 -6.64
CA TYR A 152 15.21 -0.94 -6.03
C TYR A 152 16.00 -0.57 -4.77
N GLY A 153 15.87 0.70 -4.35
CA GLY A 153 16.60 1.23 -3.20
C GLY A 153 16.18 0.66 -1.86
N ASP A 154 15.02 0.01 -1.75
CA ASP A 154 14.54 -0.64 -0.53
C ASP A 154 14.80 -2.16 -0.52
N GLN A 155 14.81 -2.78 -1.70
CA GLN A 155 14.92 -4.24 -1.81
C GLN A 155 15.35 -4.68 -3.20
N CYS A 156 16.12 -5.75 -3.26
CA CYS A 156 16.39 -6.45 -4.51
C CYS A 156 15.32 -7.49 -4.79
N GLU A 157 14.51 -7.29 -5.83
CA GLU A 157 13.42 -8.20 -6.22
C GLU A 157 13.92 -9.58 -6.69
N LYS A 158 15.21 -9.72 -7.04
CA LYS A 158 15.79 -10.99 -7.49
C LYS A 158 16.27 -11.88 -6.34
N CYS A 159 16.94 -11.32 -5.34
CA CYS A 159 17.51 -12.11 -4.24
C CYS A 159 16.82 -11.85 -2.88
N GLY A 160 15.85 -10.92 -2.82
CA GLY A 160 15.08 -10.60 -1.61
C GLY A 160 15.86 -9.84 -0.53
N THR A 161 17.11 -9.43 -0.80
CA THR A 161 17.90 -8.67 0.19
C THR A 161 17.33 -7.28 0.37
N SER A 162 17.10 -6.86 1.63
CA SER A 162 16.81 -5.47 1.98
C SER A 162 18.02 -4.60 1.69
N LEU A 163 17.77 -3.44 1.12
CA LEU A 163 18.79 -2.48 0.70
C LEU A 163 18.44 -1.08 1.24
N SER A 164 19.46 -0.23 1.30
CA SER A 164 19.29 1.22 1.31
C SER A 164 19.68 1.76 -0.07
N PRO A 165 19.11 2.90 -0.53
CA PRO A 165 19.54 3.52 -1.77
C PRO A 165 21.06 3.74 -1.88
N ASN A 166 21.70 3.98 -0.76
CA ASN A 166 23.17 4.18 -0.66
C ASN A 166 23.97 2.88 -0.86
N ASP A 167 23.34 1.70 -0.73
CA ASP A 167 24.01 0.41 -0.94
C ASP A 167 24.10 0.04 -2.43
N LEU A 168 23.23 0.65 -3.26
CA LEU A 168 23.19 0.37 -4.68
C LEU A 168 24.46 0.84 -5.40
N ILE A 169 24.95 -0.01 -6.30
CA ILE A 169 26.03 0.35 -7.22
C ILE A 169 25.40 1.09 -8.41
N ASN A 170 25.94 2.26 -8.76
CA ASN A 170 25.44 3.14 -9.83
C ASN A 170 23.92 3.44 -9.70
N PRO A 171 23.49 4.05 -8.60
CA PRO A 171 22.08 4.41 -8.42
C PRO A 171 21.62 5.41 -9.46
N LYS A 172 20.39 5.22 -9.97
CA LYS A 172 19.75 6.06 -10.98
C LYS A 172 18.33 6.39 -10.57
N SER A 173 17.86 7.60 -10.92
CA SER A 173 16.45 7.95 -10.83
C SER A 173 15.64 7.16 -11.86
N VAL A 174 14.45 6.67 -11.48
CA VAL A 174 13.49 6.08 -12.44
C VAL A 174 12.59 7.15 -13.08
N LEU A 175 12.77 8.41 -12.69
CA LEU A 175 11.97 9.53 -13.18
C LEU A 175 12.63 10.26 -14.35
N THR A 176 13.96 10.07 -14.52
CA THR A 176 14.80 10.71 -15.56
C THR A 176 15.45 9.69 -16.46
#